data_bfa1ed0c57fbee5122aa0db8d2d28f93
#
_entry.id   bfa1ed0c57fbee5122aa0db8d2d28f93
#
_cell.length_a   1.000
_cell.length_b   1.000
_cell.length_c   1.000
_cell.angle_alpha   90.00
_cell.angle_beta   90.00
_cell.angle_gamma   90.00
#
_symmetry.space_group_name_H-M   'P 1'
#
loop_
_entity.id
_entity.type
_entity.pdbx_description
1 polymer ?
#
loop_
_entity_poly.entity_id
_entity_poly.type
_entity_poly.pdbx_seq_one_letter_code
_entity_poly.pdbx_strand_id
1 'polypeptide(L)'
;ATSFMLKAMENNKHVVTANKAAIAANYHKLMDTARDNGVAFRFEASVGGGIPILSTLTGPLRANKFEEVLGIHTCPINWPIGCGKNFKGVYDRQTKQITTFTAAMGGQKEVASRTFDVEGADVDSIIGQDYHAQLRDDIELLDGASDEFDQELVNRGELSPVFFGSALTNFGVETFLEHFLNMTSSPLPRKTLDGQVDPFDEKFSAFVFKIQANMNKAHRDRIAFMRICSGRFEAGMEVNHVQGGKKIRLTQPQQLMAESRKIIEEAYAGDIIGVFDPGIFSIGDTLCAPGGKFQFEGIPTFAPEHFARVRQMDTMKRKQFIKGISQIAQEGAIQIFQEFNTGMEEIIVGVVGVLQFEVLTYRLENEYNVEVKLEQLPFEYIRWIENPGEVDVARIQGTSDMKRICDLKGNPLLLFINSWSVGMVEERNPGLRLAEFGRN
;
A
#
# COMPACT_ATOMS: atom_id res chain seq x y z
N ALA A 1 20.64 9.23 -21.62
CA ALA A 1 20.84 8.63 -20.29
C ALA A 1 21.81 7.44 -20.38
N THR A 2 21.53 6.41 -21.21
CA THR A 2 22.32 5.17 -21.30
C THR A 2 23.81 5.43 -21.56
N SER A 3 24.18 6.33 -22.50
CA SER A 3 25.57 6.64 -22.81
C SER A 3 26.33 7.25 -21.64
N PHE A 4 25.68 8.07 -20.81
CA PHE A 4 26.28 8.61 -19.60
C PHE A 4 26.51 7.54 -18.54
N MET A 5 25.57 6.62 -18.37
CA MET A 5 25.70 5.52 -17.42
C MET A 5 26.85 4.57 -17.81
N LEU A 6 26.92 4.18 -19.09
CA LEU A 6 28.03 3.35 -19.61
C LEU A 6 29.38 4.05 -19.39
N LYS A 7 29.50 5.31 -19.81
CA LYS A 7 30.73 6.09 -19.64
C LYS A 7 31.13 6.27 -18.17
N ALA A 8 30.19 6.41 -17.25
CA ALA A 8 30.46 6.46 -15.83
C ALA A 8 31.03 5.14 -15.32
N MET A 9 30.41 4.01 -15.69
CA MET A 9 30.87 2.67 -15.29
C MET A 9 32.22 2.29 -15.90
N GLU A 10 32.46 2.65 -17.17
CA GLU A 10 33.76 2.51 -17.83
C GLU A 10 34.87 3.34 -17.16
N ASN A 11 34.52 4.39 -16.43
CA ASN A 11 35.43 5.19 -15.61
C ASN A 11 35.41 4.79 -14.12
N ASN A 12 35.07 3.55 -13.82
CA ASN A 12 35.01 2.97 -12.46
C ASN A 12 34.12 3.72 -11.47
N LYS A 13 33.00 4.30 -11.93
CA LYS A 13 32.02 4.96 -11.08
C LYS A 13 30.79 4.07 -10.88
N HIS A 14 30.36 3.97 -9.64
CA HIS A 14 29.06 3.36 -9.34
C HIS A 14 27.94 4.21 -9.93
N VAL A 15 26.89 3.55 -10.42
CA VAL A 15 25.74 4.23 -11.03
C VAL A 15 24.46 3.85 -10.27
N VAL A 16 23.67 4.87 -9.92
CA VAL A 16 22.30 4.73 -9.39
C VAL A 16 21.36 5.47 -10.32
N THR A 17 20.30 4.83 -10.76
CA THR A 17 19.37 5.44 -11.71
C THR A 17 17.92 5.00 -11.46
N ALA A 18 16.97 5.92 -11.71
CA ALA A 18 15.53 5.65 -11.75
C ALA A 18 14.97 5.67 -13.19
N ASN A 19 15.85 5.71 -14.21
CA ASN A 19 15.43 5.85 -15.62
C ASN A 19 14.99 4.52 -16.21
N LYS A 20 13.69 4.22 -16.13
CA LYS A 20 13.07 2.98 -16.63
C LYS A 20 13.34 2.73 -18.11
N ALA A 21 13.20 3.76 -18.96
CA ALA A 21 13.35 3.63 -20.40
C ALA A 21 14.79 3.26 -20.80
N ALA A 22 15.80 3.84 -20.15
CA ALA A 22 17.20 3.52 -20.41
C ALA A 22 17.55 2.09 -20.00
N ILE A 23 17.00 1.61 -18.88
CA ILE A 23 17.21 0.25 -18.40
C ILE A 23 16.49 -0.75 -19.29
N ALA A 24 15.21 -0.56 -19.58
CA ALA A 24 14.44 -1.47 -20.43
C ALA A 24 15.08 -1.67 -21.81
N ALA A 25 15.61 -0.59 -22.40
CA ALA A 25 16.23 -0.65 -23.72
C ALA A 25 17.65 -1.24 -23.74
N ASN A 26 18.37 -1.27 -22.60
CA ASN A 26 19.81 -1.57 -22.59
C ASN A 26 20.24 -2.39 -21.35
N TYR A 27 19.35 -3.14 -20.74
CA TYR A 27 19.57 -3.85 -19.48
C TYR A 27 20.85 -4.69 -19.49
N HIS A 28 20.97 -5.63 -20.43
CA HIS A 28 22.12 -6.52 -20.50
C HIS A 28 23.44 -5.77 -20.67
N LYS A 29 23.47 -4.78 -21.57
CA LYS A 29 24.66 -3.98 -21.81
C LYS A 29 25.10 -3.20 -20.57
N LEU A 30 24.14 -2.63 -19.82
CA LEU A 30 24.43 -1.90 -18.58
C LEU A 30 24.93 -2.85 -17.48
N MET A 31 24.33 -4.01 -17.32
CA MET A 31 24.74 -5.02 -16.34
C MET A 31 26.12 -5.59 -16.65
N ASP A 32 26.39 -5.91 -17.92
CA ASP A 32 27.69 -6.43 -18.35
C ASP A 32 28.79 -5.38 -18.13
N THR A 33 28.57 -4.13 -18.55
CA THR A 33 29.53 -3.04 -18.31
C THR A 33 29.80 -2.82 -16.82
N ALA A 34 28.80 -2.91 -15.96
CA ALA A 34 28.97 -2.79 -14.51
C ALA A 34 29.84 -3.95 -13.96
N ARG A 35 29.58 -5.19 -14.40
CA ARG A 35 30.31 -6.37 -13.99
C ARG A 35 31.77 -6.32 -14.46
N ASP A 36 32.00 -5.99 -15.73
CA ASP A 36 33.32 -5.95 -16.34
C ASP A 36 34.23 -4.90 -15.70
N ASN A 37 33.66 -3.81 -15.21
CA ASN A 37 34.40 -2.75 -14.51
C ASN A 37 34.33 -2.87 -12.97
N GLY A 38 33.73 -3.92 -12.42
CA GLY A 38 33.64 -4.15 -10.97
C GLY A 38 32.91 -3.05 -10.20
N VAL A 39 31.95 -2.36 -10.81
CA VAL A 39 31.21 -1.26 -10.22
C VAL A 39 29.75 -1.64 -9.94
N ALA A 40 29.15 -1.00 -8.94
CA ALA A 40 27.74 -1.19 -8.62
C ALA A 40 26.84 -0.43 -9.61
N PHE A 41 25.84 -1.13 -10.13
CA PHE A 41 24.73 -0.54 -10.89
C PHE A 41 23.44 -0.80 -10.13
N ARG A 42 22.79 0.27 -9.63
CA ARG A 42 21.59 0.24 -8.81
C ARG A 42 20.43 0.94 -9.53
N PHE A 43 19.29 0.28 -9.66
CA PHE A 43 18.13 0.79 -10.41
C PHE A 43 16.79 0.38 -9.78
N GLU A 44 16.77 0.07 -8.51
CA GLU A 44 15.60 -0.41 -7.78
C GLU A 44 14.40 0.54 -7.87
N ALA A 45 14.65 1.86 -7.80
CA ALA A 45 13.62 2.86 -8.01
C ALA A 45 13.00 2.85 -9.43
N SER A 46 13.59 2.13 -10.37
CA SER A 46 13.05 1.93 -11.72
C SER A 46 12.05 0.78 -11.80
N VAL A 47 12.00 -0.06 -10.76
CA VAL A 47 11.15 -1.24 -10.66
C VAL A 47 10.39 -1.16 -9.34
N GLY A 48 9.08 -1.39 -9.37
CA GLY A 48 8.26 -1.40 -8.16
C GLY A 48 8.05 -0.05 -7.46
N GLY A 49 8.47 1.08 -8.08
CA GLY A 49 8.17 2.41 -7.54
C GLY A 49 8.82 2.74 -6.18
N GLY A 50 10.01 2.19 -5.91
CA GLY A 50 10.74 2.41 -4.65
C GLY A 50 10.61 1.25 -3.64
N ILE A 51 9.86 0.21 -3.98
CA ILE A 51 9.84 -1.03 -3.20
C ILE A 51 11.18 -1.75 -3.43
N PRO A 52 11.92 -2.19 -2.40
CA PRO A 52 13.25 -2.81 -2.52
C PRO A 52 13.17 -4.28 -2.97
N ILE A 53 12.50 -4.53 -4.11
CA ILE A 53 12.28 -5.88 -4.64
C ILE A 53 13.56 -6.46 -5.24
N LEU A 54 14.28 -5.66 -6.03
CA LEU A 54 15.44 -6.17 -6.78
C LEU A 54 16.62 -6.55 -5.89
N SER A 55 16.91 -5.75 -4.86
CA SER A 55 17.97 -6.09 -3.90
C SER A 55 17.64 -7.36 -3.13
N THR A 56 16.40 -7.53 -2.79
CA THR A 56 15.87 -8.73 -2.12
C THR A 56 15.97 -9.96 -3.03
N LEU A 57 15.52 -9.83 -4.28
CA LEU A 57 15.55 -10.92 -5.29
C LEU A 57 16.96 -11.33 -5.70
N THR A 58 17.87 -10.38 -5.85
CA THR A 58 19.24 -10.64 -6.31
C THR A 58 20.21 -10.97 -5.19
N GLY A 59 19.83 -10.72 -3.94
CA GLY A 59 20.58 -11.00 -2.72
C GLY A 59 20.03 -12.21 -1.95
N PRO A 60 19.32 -11.99 -0.83
CA PRO A 60 18.91 -13.08 0.08
C PRO A 60 17.99 -14.14 -0.56
N LEU A 61 17.16 -13.76 -1.53
CA LEU A 61 16.18 -14.65 -2.17
C LEU A 61 16.70 -15.35 -3.42
N ARG A 62 17.94 -15.12 -3.82
CA ARG A 62 18.50 -15.73 -5.03
C ARG A 62 18.51 -17.26 -5.02
N ALA A 63 18.56 -17.86 -3.84
CA ALA A 63 18.62 -19.31 -3.62
C ALA A 63 17.32 -19.88 -3.05
N ASN A 64 16.33 -19.05 -2.68
CA ASN A 64 15.11 -19.48 -2.01
C ASN A 64 13.89 -19.22 -2.90
N LYS A 65 12.86 -20.06 -2.76
CA LYS A 65 11.55 -19.79 -3.35
C LYS A 65 10.91 -18.61 -2.60
N PHE A 66 10.19 -17.77 -3.34
CA PHE A 66 9.44 -16.63 -2.75
C PHE A 66 8.50 -17.05 -1.62
N GLU A 67 7.85 -18.18 -1.80
CA GLU A 67 6.93 -18.78 -0.86
C GLU A 67 7.59 -19.06 0.49
N GLU A 68 8.83 -19.56 0.50
CA GLU A 68 9.57 -19.87 1.73
C GLU A 68 9.94 -18.63 2.53
N VAL A 69 10.13 -17.49 1.85
CA VAL A 69 10.56 -16.24 2.50
C VAL A 69 9.39 -15.39 2.97
N LEU A 70 8.33 -15.31 2.17
CA LEU A 70 7.16 -14.49 2.48
C LEU A 70 6.03 -15.27 3.17
N GLY A 71 6.11 -16.61 3.15
CA GLY A 71 5.05 -17.48 3.68
C GLY A 71 3.74 -17.36 2.90
N ILE A 72 3.79 -16.91 1.64
CA ILE A 72 2.64 -16.71 0.76
C ILE A 72 2.71 -17.76 -0.34
N HIS A 73 1.77 -18.69 -0.34
CA HIS A 73 1.61 -19.64 -1.44
C HIS A 73 1.08 -18.94 -2.69
N THR A 74 1.57 -19.34 -3.85
CA THR A 74 1.18 -18.74 -5.13
C THR A 74 0.74 -19.81 -6.13
N CYS A 75 -0.33 -19.52 -6.88
CA CYS A 75 -0.75 -20.36 -7.98
C CYS A 75 -0.87 -19.52 -9.27
N PRO A 76 0.00 -19.76 -10.27
CA PRO A 76 -0.15 -19.15 -11.59
C PRO A 76 -1.42 -19.67 -12.27
N ILE A 77 -2.34 -18.77 -12.62
CA ILE A 77 -3.58 -19.11 -13.33
C ILE A 77 -3.34 -19.12 -14.83
N ASN A 78 -2.57 -18.17 -15.34
CA ASN A 78 -2.13 -18.17 -16.72
C ASN A 78 -0.60 -18.13 -16.83
N TRP A 79 -0.06 -18.47 -18.01
CA TRP A 79 1.37 -18.47 -18.27
C TRP A 79 1.69 -17.80 -19.61
N PRO A 80 2.69 -16.90 -19.70
CA PRO A 80 3.01 -16.21 -20.93
C PRO A 80 3.79 -17.10 -21.89
N ILE A 81 3.45 -17.06 -23.17
CA ILE A 81 4.14 -17.73 -24.25
C ILE A 81 5.07 -16.75 -24.95
N GLY A 82 6.37 -16.88 -24.72
CA GLY A 82 7.37 -15.92 -25.17
C GLY A 82 7.34 -14.62 -24.37
N CYS A 83 8.23 -13.68 -24.71
CA CYS A 83 8.33 -12.40 -24.02
C CYS A 83 8.74 -11.25 -24.97
N GLY A 84 8.47 -10.01 -24.57
CA GLY A 84 8.84 -8.82 -25.33
C GLY A 84 8.31 -8.83 -26.77
N LYS A 85 9.20 -8.68 -27.76
CA LYS A 85 8.83 -8.69 -29.18
C LYS A 85 8.40 -10.09 -29.69
N ASN A 86 8.78 -11.13 -28.97
CA ASN A 86 8.50 -12.53 -29.31
C ASN A 86 7.28 -13.08 -28.55
N PHE A 87 6.56 -12.24 -27.83
CA PHE A 87 5.33 -12.62 -27.14
C PHE A 87 4.29 -13.13 -28.13
N LYS A 88 3.73 -14.32 -27.87
CA LYS A 88 2.75 -15.00 -28.71
C LYS A 88 1.35 -14.99 -28.11
N GLY A 89 1.24 -15.05 -26.80
CA GLY A 89 -0.04 -15.15 -26.12
C GLY A 89 0.12 -15.60 -24.67
N VAL A 90 -0.98 -16.01 -24.06
CA VAL A 90 -1.02 -16.60 -22.73
C VAL A 90 -1.71 -17.96 -22.76
N TYR A 91 -1.21 -18.87 -21.97
CA TYR A 91 -1.84 -20.16 -21.69
C TYR A 91 -2.62 -20.05 -20.38
N ASP A 92 -3.87 -20.47 -20.37
CA ASP A 92 -4.72 -20.55 -19.19
C ASP A 92 -4.71 -21.97 -18.64
N ARG A 93 -4.25 -22.14 -17.40
CA ARG A 93 -4.10 -23.45 -16.76
C ARG A 93 -5.42 -24.11 -16.38
N GLN A 94 -6.47 -23.31 -16.10
CA GLN A 94 -7.77 -23.84 -15.70
C GLN A 94 -8.55 -24.35 -16.91
N THR A 95 -8.55 -23.56 -17.99
CA THR A 95 -9.27 -23.92 -19.23
C THR A 95 -8.45 -24.75 -20.19
N LYS A 96 -7.12 -24.83 -20.00
CA LYS A 96 -6.14 -25.48 -20.90
C LYS A 96 -6.14 -24.88 -22.29
N GLN A 97 -6.41 -23.58 -22.39
CA GLN A 97 -6.51 -22.85 -23.64
C GLN A 97 -5.38 -21.85 -23.81
N ILE A 98 -5.00 -21.63 -25.05
CA ILE A 98 -4.06 -20.59 -25.48
C ILE A 98 -4.87 -19.42 -26.04
N THR A 99 -4.62 -18.22 -25.54
CA THR A 99 -5.17 -16.98 -26.10
C THR A 99 -4.05 -16.16 -26.72
N THR A 100 -4.14 -15.92 -28.02
CA THR A 100 -3.22 -15.04 -28.76
C THR A 100 -3.85 -13.67 -28.97
N PHE A 101 -3.02 -12.64 -29.06
CA PHE A 101 -3.45 -11.25 -29.19
C PHE A 101 -2.88 -10.65 -30.47
N THR A 102 -3.70 -9.92 -31.22
CA THR A 102 -3.22 -9.08 -32.33
C THR A 102 -2.50 -7.87 -31.76
N ALA A 103 -1.35 -7.53 -32.37
CA ALA A 103 -0.58 -6.36 -31.91
C ALA A 103 -1.46 -5.10 -31.92
N ALA A 104 -1.75 -4.56 -30.76
CA ALA A 104 -2.47 -3.30 -30.61
C ALA A 104 -1.49 -2.15 -30.71
N MET A 105 -1.83 -1.12 -31.48
CA MET A 105 -1.19 0.19 -31.35
C MET A 105 -1.65 0.80 -30.02
N GLY A 106 -0.72 1.36 -29.24
CA GLY A 106 -1.00 1.92 -27.92
C GLY A 106 -2.23 2.81 -27.91
N GLY A 107 -3.14 2.56 -26.96
CA GLY A 107 -4.38 3.33 -26.79
C GLY A 107 -5.66 2.71 -27.36
N GLN A 108 -5.61 1.50 -27.93
CA GLN A 108 -6.83 0.78 -28.31
C GLN A 108 -7.56 0.24 -27.07
N LYS A 109 -8.89 0.44 -27.04
CA LYS A 109 -9.74 -0.04 -25.93
C LYS A 109 -9.94 -1.56 -25.93
N GLU A 110 -9.88 -2.20 -27.07
CA GLU A 110 -10.08 -3.65 -27.25
C GLU A 110 -8.95 -4.23 -28.11
N VAL A 111 -8.47 -5.40 -27.69
CA VAL A 111 -7.47 -6.17 -28.43
C VAL A 111 -8.16 -7.43 -28.94
N ALA A 112 -8.17 -7.60 -30.27
CA ALA A 112 -8.73 -8.82 -30.84
C ALA A 112 -7.90 -10.04 -30.39
N SER A 113 -8.57 -10.98 -29.73
CA SER A 113 -7.99 -12.23 -29.24
C SER A 113 -8.56 -13.44 -30.00
N ARG A 114 -7.79 -14.50 -30.04
CA ARG A 114 -8.23 -15.81 -30.52
C ARG A 114 -7.81 -16.87 -29.52
N THR A 115 -8.76 -17.73 -29.16
CA THR A 115 -8.56 -18.79 -28.16
C THR A 115 -8.67 -20.16 -28.84
N PHE A 116 -7.79 -21.09 -28.50
CA PHE A 116 -7.74 -22.46 -29.01
C PHE A 116 -7.19 -23.40 -27.93
N ASP A 117 -7.54 -24.68 -28.09
CA ASP A 117 -7.05 -25.73 -27.19
C ASP A 117 -5.53 -25.90 -27.33
N VAL A 118 -4.82 -26.12 -26.23
CA VAL A 118 -3.36 -26.32 -26.21
C VAL A 118 -2.93 -27.55 -27.00
N GLU A 119 -3.76 -28.60 -27.09
CA GLU A 119 -3.52 -29.81 -27.86
C GLU A 119 -4.08 -29.72 -29.30
N GLY A 120 -4.56 -28.55 -29.70
CA GLY A 120 -5.13 -28.35 -31.04
C GLY A 120 -4.12 -28.57 -32.15
N ALA A 121 -4.56 -29.18 -33.26
CA ALA A 121 -3.70 -29.53 -34.41
C ALA A 121 -3.01 -28.32 -35.07
N ASP A 122 -3.58 -27.12 -34.90
CA ASP A 122 -3.10 -25.89 -35.53
C ASP A 122 -2.16 -25.05 -34.62
N VAL A 123 -1.91 -25.48 -33.39
CA VAL A 123 -1.12 -24.69 -32.40
C VAL A 123 0.29 -24.41 -32.91
N ASP A 124 0.97 -25.39 -33.47
CA ASP A 124 2.32 -25.23 -34.03
C ASP A 124 2.36 -24.19 -35.16
N SER A 125 1.29 -24.09 -35.94
CA SER A 125 1.21 -23.12 -37.05
C SER A 125 0.95 -21.68 -36.52
N ILE A 126 0.33 -21.56 -35.36
CA ILE A 126 -0.10 -20.27 -34.77
C ILE A 126 1.01 -19.66 -33.92
N ILE A 127 1.55 -20.41 -32.97
CA ILE A 127 2.56 -19.88 -32.02
C ILE A 127 4.00 -20.25 -32.43
N GLY A 128 4.17 -21.26 -33.25
CA GLY A 128 5.47 -21.85 -33.67
C GLY A 128 5.83 -23.08 -32.86
N GLN A 129 6.43 -24.07 -33.53
CA GLN A 129 6.75 -25.36 -32.95
C GLN A 129 7.68 -25.29 -31.74
N ASP A 130 8.68 -24.40 -31.77
CA ASP A 130 9.62 -24.23 -30.67
C ASP A 130 8.91 -23.66 -29.41
N TYR A 131 8.00 -22.69 -29.58
CA TYR A 131 7.23 -22.14 -28.48
C TYR A 131 6.21 -23.09 -27.88
N HIS A 132 5.64 -23.96 -28.73
CA HIS A 132 4.72 -24.99 -28.26
C HIS A 132 5.46 -26.07 -27.47
N ALA A 133 6.64 -26.49 -27.92
CA ALA A 133 7.48 -27.42 -27.18
C ALA A 133 7.89 -26.84 -25.82
N GLN A 134 8.37 -25.59 -25.81
CA GLN A 134 8.70 -24.90 -24.56
C GLN A 134 7.49 -24.76 -23.63
N LEU A 135 6.30 -24.44 -24.15
CA LEU A 135 5.09 -24.34 -23.33
C LEU A 135 4.75 -25.67 -22.65
N ARG A 136 4.92 -26.80 -23.32
CA ARG A 136 4.71 -28.13 -22.72
C ARG A 136 5.69 -28.40 -21.57
N ASP A 137 6.94 -28.05 -21.74
CA ASP A 137 7.96 -28.18 -20.70
C ASP A 137 7.61 -27.23 -19.49
N ASP A 138 7.18 -25.99 -19.78
CA ASP A 138 6.75 -25.05 -18.78
C ASP A 138 5.51 -25.53 -18.01
N ILE A 139 4.52 -26.15 -18.69
CA ILE A 139 3.32 -26.74 -18.08
C ILE A 139 3.70 -27.86 -17.12
N GLU A 140 4.56 -28.78 -17.55
CA GLU A 140 5.02 -29.91 -16.72
C GLU A 140 5.74 -29.41 -15.47
N LEU A 141 6.56 -28.35 -15.62
CA LEU A 141 7.25 -27.72 -14.48
C LEU A 141 6.27 -27.04 -13.53
N LEU A 142 5.29 -26.30 -14.05
CA LEU A 142 4.27 -25.62 -13.26
C LEU A 142 3.39 -26.60 -12.48
N ASP A 143 2.97 -27.68 -13.11
CA ASP A 143 2.13 -28.70 -12.49
C ASP A 143 2.89 -29.49 -11.40
N GLY A 144 4.21 -29.57 -11.50
CA GLY A 144 5.06 -30.22 -10.50
C GLY A 144 5.57 -29.30 -9.37
N ALA A 145 5.61 -27.98 -9.58
CA ALA A 145 6.31 -27.05 -8.69
C ALA A 145 5.44 -25.91 -8.12
N SER A 146 4.22 -25.70 -8.62
CA SER A 146 3.33 -24.65 -8.11
C SER A 146 2.07 -25.25 -7.49
N ASP A 147 1.45 -24.50 -6.58
CA ASP A 147 0.18 -24.90 -5.98
C ASP A 147 -0.95 -24.93 -7.02
N GLU A 148 -1.91 -25.81 -6.81
CA GLU A 148 -3.18 -25.81 -7.54
C GLU A 148 -4.07 -24.70 -7.00
N PHE A 149 -4.99 -24.21 -7.86
CA PHE A 149 -5.97 -23.21 -7.43
C PHE A 149 -6.96 -23.80 -6.44
N ASP A 150 -7.05 -23.17 -5.26
CA ASP A 150 -8.02 -23.47 -4.22
C ASP A 150 -8.74 -22.19 -3.78
N GLN A 151 -10.04 -22.13 -4.03
CA GLN A 151 -10.87 -20.95 -3.71
C GLN A 151 -10.94 -20.66 -2.21
N GLU A 152 -10.92 -21.68 -1.35
CA GLU A 152 -10.98 -21.46 0.10
C GLU A 152 -9.67 -20.89 0.64
N LEU A 153 -8.54 -21.37 0.14
CA LEU A 153 -7.22 -20.82 0.48
C LEU A 153 -7.09 -19.38 0.00
N VAL A 154 -7.59 -19.07 -1.21
CA VAL A 154 -7.64 -17.70 -1.74
C VAL A 154 -8.50 -16.79 -0.83
N ASN A 155 -9.68 -17.24 -0.44
CA ASN A 155 -10.58 -16.49 0.44
C ASN A 155 -9.99 -16.23 1.83
N ARG A 156 -9.15 -17.14 2.32
CA ARG A 156 -8.43 -16.98 3.60
C ARG A 156 -7.16 -16.16 3.48
N GLY A 157 -6.72 -15.82 2.26
CA GLY A 157 -5.46 -15.11 2.02
C GLY A 157 -4.22 -15.98 2.18
N GLU A 158 -4.35 -17.30 2.14
CA GLU A 158 -3.28 -18.28 2.27
C GLU A 158 -2.70 -18.68 0.90
N LEU A 159 -3.42 -18.42 -0.19
CA LEU A 159 -3.02 -18.66 -1.56
C LEU A 159 -3.27 -17.42 -2.42
N SER A 160 -2.27 -17.02 -3.21
CA SER A 160 -2.36 -15.85 -4.09
C SER A 160 -2.39 -16.29 -5.57
N PRO A 161 -3.51 -16.08 -6.28
CA PRO A 161 -3.57 -16.29 -7.72
C PRO A 161 -2.67 -15.32 -8.47
N VAL A 162 -1.88 -15.81 -9.42
CA VAL A 162 -0.94 -15.00 -10.21
C VAL A 162 -1.38 -14.95 -11.66
N PHE A 163 -1.47 -13.75 -12.23
CA PHE A 163 -1.81 -13.50 -13.61
C PHE A 163 -0.72 -12.72 -14.33
N PHE A 164 -0.40 -13.14 -15.53
CA PHE A 164 0.48 -12.41 -16.42
C PHE A 164 -0.34 -11.63 -17.44
N GLY A 165 -0.12 -10.33 -17.53
CA GLY A 165 -0.84 -9.44 -18.41
C GLY A 165 -0.09 -8.12 -18.63
N SER A 166 -0.61 -7.27 -19.51
CA SER A 166 -0.05 -5.94 -19.77
C SER A 166 -1.15 -4.89 -19.89
N ALA A 167 -1.18 -3.96 -18.96
CA ALA A 167 -2.07 -2.81 -19.04
C ALA A 167 -1.73 -1.87 -20.20
N LEU A 168 -0.47 -1.84 -20.66
CA LEU A 168 -0.04 -1.00 -21.78
C LEU A 168 -0.59 -1.47 -23.12
N THR A 169 -0.64 -2.79 -23.33
CA THR A 169 -1.10 -3.42 -24.56
C THR A 169 -2.44 -4.12 -24.41
N ASN A 170 -3.04 -4.08 -23.21
CA ASN A 170 -4.32 -4.71 -22.83
C ASN A 170 -4.38 -6.24 -23.06
N PHE A 171 -3.24 -6.92 -23.20
CA PHE A 171 -3.27 -8.38 -23.28
C PHE A 171 -3.49 -9.00 -21.89
N GLY A 172 -4.26 -10.09 -21.85
CA GLY A 172 -4.54 -10.83 -20.62
C GLY A 172 -5.44 -10.11 -19.61
N VAL A 173 -5.87 -8.87 -19.86
CA VAL A 173 -6.70 -8.10 -18.94
C VAL A 173 -8.13 -8.66 -18.90
N GLU A 174 -8.70 -9.00 -20.04
CA GLU A 174 -10.06 -9.56 -20.13
C GLU A 174 -10.12 -10.92 -19.39
N THR A 175 -9.21 -11.82 -19.70
CA THR A 175 -9.10 -13.13 -19.04
C THR A 175 -8.89 -12.98 -17.53
N PHE A 176 -8.02 -12.04 -17.11
CA PHE A 176 -7.87 -11.72 -15.69
C PHE A 176 -9.19 -11.28 -15.06
N LEU A 177 -9.94 -10.38 -15.69
CA LEU A 177 -11.22 -9.89 -15.16
C LEU A 177 -12.27 -11.00 -15.09
N GLU A 178 -12.34 -11.89 -16.05
CA GLU A 178 -13.24 -13.04 -16.03
C GLU A 178 -12.94 -13.97 -14.84
N HIS A 179 -11.66 -14.34 -14.65
CA HIS A 179 -11.24 -15.10 -13.49
C HIS A 179 -11.48 -14.36 -12.18
N PHE A 180 -11.16 -13.05 -12.14
CA PHE A 180 -11.36 -12.22 -10.96
C PHE A 180 -12.83 -12.20 -10.52
N LEU A 181 -13.78 -12.05 -11.44
CA LEU A 181 -15.22 -12.10 -11.13
C LEU A 181 -15.64 -13.43 -10.54
N ASN A 182 -15.05 -14.53 -10.99
CA ASN A 182 -15.36 -15.87 -10.48
C ASN A 182 -14.68 -16.16 -9.12
N MET A 183 -13.51 -15.57 -8.86
CA MET A 183 -12.76 -15.77 -7.62
C MET A 183 -13.22 -14.86 -6.49
N THR A 184 -13.80 -13.69 -6.80
CA THR A 184 -14.24 -12.74 -5.76
C THR A 184 -15.46 -13.26 -5.04
N SER A 185 -15.36 -13.35 -3.72
CA SER A 185 -16.47 -13.66 -2.85
C SER A 185 -17.35 -12.42 -2.60
N SER A 186 -18.57 -12.66 -2.11
CA SER A 186 -19.38 -11.62 -1.46
C SER A 186 -18.60 -10.99 -0.30
N PRO A 187 -18.97 -9.77 0.14
CA PRO A 187 -18.33 -9.15 1.30
C PRO A 187 -18.27 -10.11 2.48
N LEU A 188 -17.11 -10.23 3.09
CA LEU A 188 -16.89 -11.10 4.24
C LEU A 188 -17.28 -10.39 5.55
N PRO A 189 -17.65 -11.14 6.60
CA PRO A 189 -17.88 -10.59 7.93
C PRO A 189 -16.69 -9.80 8.43
N ARG A 190 -16.94 -8.65 9.07
CA ARG A 190 -15.88 -7.80 9.62
C ARG A 190 -15.79 -7.93 11.13
N LYS A 191 -14.58 -8.12 11.64
CA LYS A 191 -14.32 -8.22 13.08
C LYS A 191 -14.60 -6.89 13.79
N THR A 192 -15.13 -7.02 14.98
CA THR A 192 -15.30 -5.94 15.98
C THR A 192 -14.49 -6.28 17.23
N LEU A 193 -14.36 -5.36 18.16
CA LEU A 193 -13.65 -5.61 19.43
C LEU A 193 -14.28 -6.76 20.24
N ASP A 194 -15.59 -6.99 20.09
CA ASP A 194 -16.36 -7.96 20.90
C ASP A 194 -16.97 -9.10 20.05
N GLY A 195 -16.65 -9.18 18.74
CA GLY A 195 -17.21 -10.21 17.86
C GLY A 195 -17.03 -9.89 16.38
N GLN A 196 -18.08 -10.05 15.59
CA GLN A 196 -18.07 -9.72 14.16
C GLN A 196 -19.46 -9.24 13.70
N VAL A 197 -19.48 -8.50 12.59
CA VAL A 197 -20.70 -8.05 11.89
C VAL A 197 -20.79 -8.79 10.57
N ASP A 198 -21.93 -9.42 10.35
CA ASP A 198 -22.25 -10.11 9.09
C ASP A 198 -22.71 -9.09 8.04
N PRO A 199 -22.23 -9.13 6.79
CA PRO A 199 -22.69 -8.23 5.73
C PRO A 199 -24.18 -8.35 5.39
N PHE A 200 -24.82 -9.47 5.73
CA PHE A 200 -26.25 -9.69 5.54
C PHE A 200 -27.11 -9.18 6.70
N ASP A 201 -26.51 -8.64 7.77
CA ASP A 201 -27.28 -7.99 8.83
C ASP A 201 -28.06 -6.80 8.27
N GLU A 202 -29.33 -6.67 8.64
CA GLU A 202 -30.21 -5.59 8.16
C GLU A 202 -29.80 -4.20 8.68
N LYS A 203 -29.14 -4.14 9.84
CA LYS A 203 -28.75 -2.89 10.47
C LYS A 203 -27.51 -2.31 9.78
N PHE A 204 -27.60 -1.04 9.41
CA PHE A 204 -26.49 -0.32 8.80
C PHE A 204 -25.27 -0.28 9.72
N SER A 205 -24.14 -0.60 9.14
CA SER A 205 -22.83 -0.29 9.70
C SER A 205 -21.81 0.04 8.61
N ALA A 206 -20.87 0.91 8.94
CA ALA A 206 -19.80 1.33 8.03
C ALA A 206 -18.50 1.64 8.79
N PHE A 207 -17.43 1.59 8.07
CA PHE A 207 -16.07 1.76 8.58
C PHE A 207 -15.31 2.79 7.75
N VAL A 208 -14.79 3.84 8.40
CA VAL A 208 -13.99 4.88 7.74
C VAL A 208 -12.57 4.37 7.53
N PHE A 209 -12.15 4.22 6.28
CA PHE A 209 -10.81 3.69 5.97
C PHE A 209 -9.87 4.73 5.34
N LYS A 210 -10.41 5.84 4.85
CA LYS A 210 -9.62 6.91 4.22
C LYS A 210 -10.27 8.26 4.44
N ILE A 211 -9.45 9.27 4.64
CA ILE A 211 -9.86 10.67 4.63
C ILE A 211 -9.03 11.38 3.57
N GLN A 212 -9.66 12.25 2.81
CA GLN A 212 -8.98 13.07 1.82
C GLN A 212 -9.48 14.50 1.89
N ALA A 213 -8.56 15.44 2.06
CA ALA A 213 -8.85 16.87 2.07
C ALA A 213 -8.32 17.54 0.79
N ASN A 214 -8.88 18.73 0.48
CA ASN A 214 -8.39 19.61 -0.59
C ASN A 214 -8.32 18.97 -1.99
N MET A 215 -9.23 18.04 -2.29
CA MET A 215 -9.31 17.44 -3.64
C MET A 215 -9.59 18.50 -4.73
N ASN A 216 -10.34 19.53 -4.37
CA ASN A 216 -10.55 20.69 -5.22
C ASN A 216 -9.91 21.93 -4.57
N LYS A 217 -8.91 22.53 -5.22
CA LYS A 217 -8.21 23.73 -4.73
C LYS A 217 -9.15 24.94 -4.52
N ALA A 218 -10.27 24.99 -5.26
CA ALA A 218 -11.27 26.06 -5.16
C ALA A 218 -12.24 25.87 -3.97
N HIS A 219 -12.45 24.63 -3.55
CA HIS A 219 -13.33 24.30 -2.44
C HIS A 219 -12.52 23.44 -1.47
N ARG A 220 -12.27 23.97 -0.28
CA ARG A 220 -11.57 23.24 0.79
C ARG A 220 -12.47 22.14 1.35
N ASP A 221 -12.79 21.16 0.48
CA ASP A 221 -13.62 20.03 0.81
C ASP A 221 -12.79 18.94 1.49
N ARG A 222 -13.41 18.26 2.43
CA ARG A 222 -12.89 17.08 3.10
C ARG A 222 -13.91 15.98 2.97
N ILE A 223 -13.47 14.80 2.52
CA ILE A 223 -14.30 13.64 2.28
C ILE A 223 -13.79 12.49 3.13
N ALA A 224 -14.68 11.87 3.88
CA ALA A 224 -14.44 10.60 4.54
C ALA A 224 -14.96 9.46 3.66
N PHE A 225 -14.06 8.56 3.28
CA PHE A 225 -14.40 7.34 2.55
C PHE A 225 -14.68 6.23 3.54
N MET A 226 -15.82 5.61 3.38
CA MET A 226 -16.24 4.51 4.22
C MET A 226 -16.70 3.32 3.39
N ARG A 227 -16.39 2.13 3.89
CA ARG A 227 -16.94 0.88 3.39
C ARG A 227 -18.18 0.54 4.20
N ILE A 228 -19.27 0.24 3.53
CA ILE A 228 -20.48 -0.29 4.18
C ILE A 228 -20.20 -1.76 4.52
N CYS A 229 -20.36 -2.11 5.80
CA CYS A 229 -20.08 -3.44 6.31
C CYS A 229 -21.36 -4.28 6.47
N SER A 230 -22.50 -3.66 6.71
CA SER A 230 -23.81 -4.31 6.78
C SER A 230 -24.96 -3.36 6.50
N GLY A 231 -26.10 -3.90 6.16
CA GLY A 231 -27.35 -3.16 5.94
C GLY A 231 -27.32 -2.28 4.69
N ARG A 232 -28.21 -1.30 4.67
CA ARG A 232 -28.40 -0.36 3.57
C ARG A 232 -28.11 1.07 4.02
N PHE A 233 -27.32 1.78 3.23
CA PHE A 233 -27.13 3.21 3.34
C PHE A 233 -28.24 3.95 2.56
N GLU A 234 -28.78 5.01 3.15
CA GLU A 234 -29.69 5.96 2.49
C GLU A 234 -29.18 7.39 2.69
N ALA A 235 -29.27 8.20 1.64
CA ALA A 235 -28.82 9.58 1.69
C ALA A 235 -29.53 10.38 2.79
N GLY A 236 -28.74 11.04 3.64
CA GLY A 236 -29.27 11.84 4.75
C GLY A 236 -29.70 11.05 5.98
N MET A 237 -29.42 9.74 6.05
CA MET A 237 -29.70 8.93 7.23
C MET A 237 -28.93 9.42 8.47
N GLU A 238 -29.52 9.22 9.64
CA GLU A 238 -28.87 9.45 10.93
C GLU A 238 -28.16 8.19 11.40
N VAL A 239 -26.91 8.33 11.82
CA VAL A 239 -26.09 7.24 12.33
C VAL A 239 -25.40 7.61 13.64
N ASN A 240 -25.03 6.60 14.40
CA ASN A 240 -24.14 6.74 15.56
C ASN A 240 -22.69 6.75 15.09
N HIS A 241 -21.94 7.81 15.40
CA HIS A 241 -20.50 7.84 15.32
C HIS A 241 -19.94 7.32 16.64
N VAL A 242 -19.46 6.08 16.66
CA VAL A 242 -19.17 5.34 17.89
C VAL A 242 -18.06 5.99 18.68
N GLN A 243 -16.89 6.24 18.06
CA GLN A 243 -15.74 6.86 18.71
C GLN A 243 -16.02 8.33 19.12
N GLY A 244 -16.82 9.03 18.32
CA GLY A 244 -17.23 10.41 18.64
C GLY A 244 -18.36 10.52 19.68
N GLY A 245 -19.00 9.40 20.06
CA GLY A 245 -20.04 9.34 21.06
C GLY A 245 -21.32 10.15 20.73
N LYS A 246 -21.58 10.43 19.43
CA LYS A 246 -22.67 11.30 19.00
C LYS A 246 -23.40 10.78 17.77
N LYS A 247 -24.62 11.23 17.61
CA LYS A 247 -25.39 11.00 16.39
C LYS A 247 -25.02 12.05 15.35
N ILE A 248 -24.90 11.63 14.12
CA ILE A 248 -24.57 12.50 12.98
C ILE A 248 -25.45 12.14 11.79
N ARG A 249 -25.66 13.09 10.90
CA ARG A 249 -26.35 12.87 9.63
C ARG A 249 -25.33 12.80 8.51
N LEU A 250 -25.39 11.73 7.72
CA LEU A 250 -24.53 11.53 6.55
C LEU A 250 -25.07 12.35 5.38
N THR A 251 -24.34 13.42 5.02
CA THR A 251 -24.76 14.37 3.98
C THR A 251 -23.86 14.27 2.76
N GLN A 252 -24.41 14.63 1.61
CA GLN A 252 -23.72 14.69 0.32
C GLN A 252 -22.94 13.40 -0.02
N PRO A 253 -23.62 12.24 0.02
CA PRO A 253 -22.96 10.98 -0.31
C PRO A 253 -22.55 10.97 -1.79
N GLN A 254 -21.31 10.60 -2.06
CA GLN A 254 -20.73 10.59 -3.39
C GLN A 254 -20.06 9.24 -3.65
N GLN A 255 -20.21 8.74 -4.86
CA GLN A 255 -19.39 7.69 -5.41
C GLN A 255 -18.37 8.33 -6.35
N LEU A 256 -17.12 7.99 -6.16
CA LEU A 256 -16.02 8.49 -6.95
C LEU A 256 -15.64 7.44 -8.00
N MET A 257 -15.72 7.83 -9.27
CA MET A 257 -15.15 7.07 -10.38
C MET A 257 -14.16 7.97 -11.12
N ALA A 258 -12.88 7.76 -10.85
CA ALA A 258 -11.78 8.60 -11.32
C ALA A 258 -12.01 10.08 -10.92
N GLU A 259 -12.14 10.99 -11.88
CA GLU A 259 -12.40 12.42 -11.64
C GLU A 259 -13.90 12.74 -11.47
N SER A 260 -14.80 11.83 -11.84
CA SER A 260 -16.24 12.07 -11.78
C SER A 260 -16.80 11.77 -10.40
N ARG A 261 -17.62 12.69 -9.88
CA ARG A 261 -18.37 12.55 -8.64
C ARG A 261 -19.84 12.35 -8.98
N LYS A 262 -20.42 11.24 -8.55
CA LYS A 262 -21.82 10.96 -8.69
C LYS A 262 -22.48 10.97 -7.32
N ILE A 263 -23.51 11.77 -7.13
CA ILE A 263 -24.35 11.70 -5.93
C ILE A 263 -25.12 10.38 -5.97
N ILE A 264 -25.13 9.67 -4.85
CA ILE A 264 -25.86 8.40 -4.71
C ILE A 264 -26.95 8.54 -3.65
N GLU A 265 -28.04 7.84 -3.85
CA GLU A 265 -29.15 7.84 -2.91
C GLU A 265 -29.09 6.64 -1.96
N GLU A 266 -28.56 5.53 -2.43
CA GLU A 266 -28.45 4.28 -1.68
C GLU A 266 -27.15 3.52 -1.99
N ALA A 267 -26.71 2.70 -1.04
CA ALA A 267 -25.61 1.78 -1.19
C ALA A 267 -25.73 0.61 -0.19
N TYR A 268 -25.04 -0.48 -0.47
CA TYR A 268 -25.18 -1.74 0.26
C TYR A 268 -23.87 -2.25 0.82
N ALA A 269 -23.91 -3.30 1.64
CA ALA A 269 -22.74 -3.93 2.20
C ALA A 269 -21.71 -4.30 1.09
N GLY A 270 -20.48 -3.89 1.27
CA GLY A 270 -19.38 -4.00 0.29
C GLY A 270 -19.11 -2.73 -0.52
N ASP A 271 -20.10 -1.85 -0.68
CA ASP A 271 -19.93 -0.58 -1.38
C ASP A 271 -19.03 0.39 -0.61
N ILE A 272 -18.34 1.22 -1.38
CA ILE A 272 -17.54 2.34 -0.87
C ILE A 272 -18.24 3.64 -1.22
N ILE A 273 -18.50 4.46 -0.21
CA ILE A 273 -19.05 5.80 -0.37
C ILE A 273 -18.15 6.85 0.24
N GLY A 274 -18.14 8.05 -0.34
CA GLY A 274 -17.55 9.23 0.25
C GLY A 274 -18.63 10.15 0.82
N VAL A 275 -18.46 10.64 2.04
CA VAL A 275 -19.36 11.63 2.64
C VAL A 275 -18.59 12.89 2.98
N PHE A 276 -19.27 14.03 2.96
CA PHE A 276 -18.66 15.27 3.41
C PHE A 276 -18.24 15.15 4.89
N ASP A 277 -17.01 15.51 5.18
CA ASP A 277 -16.46 15.51 6.53
C ASP A 277 -16.20 16.93 7.04
N PRO A 278 -16.96 17.42 8.01
CA PRO A 278 -16.68 18.71 8.64
C PRO A 278 -15.44 18.69 9.57
N GLY A 279 -14.64 17.63 9.54
CA GLY A 279 -13.45 17.46 10.39
C GLY A 279 -13.72 16.64 11.65
N ILE A 280 -14.73 15.77 11.62
CA ILE A 280 -15.13 14.96 12.77
C ILE A 280 -14.73 13.50 12.66
N PHE A 281 -14.40 13.03 11.45
CA PHE A 281 -14.02 11.64 11.24
C PHE A 281 -12.52 11.43 11.34
N SER A 282 -12.18 10.24 11.79
CA SER A 282 -10.82 9.67 11.79
C SER A 282 -10.81 8.34 11.05
N ILE A 283 -9.66 7.96 10.49
CA ILE A 283 -9.46 6.61 9.95
C ILE A 283 -9.62 5.61 11.09
N GLY A 284 -10.41 4.56 10.87
CA GLY A 284 -10.76 3.58 11.89
C GLY A 284 -12.13 3.82 12.56
N ASP A 285 -12.79 4.94 12.28
CA ASP A 285 -14.09 5.23 12.89
C ASP A 285 -15.19 4.27 12.43
N THR A 286 -16.02 3.89 13.39
CA THR A 286 -17.19 3.03 13.20
C THR A 286 -18.46 3.88 13.18
N LEU A 287 -19.28 3.64 12.19
CA LEU A 287 -20.62 4.20 12.07
C LEU A 287 -21.63 3.06 12.10
N CYS A 288 -22.70 3.21 12.86
CA CYS A 288 -23.74 2.20 12.94
C CYS A 288 -25.13 2.83 13.04
N ALA A 289 -26.16 2.05 12.76
CA ALA A 289 -27.55 2.44 12.97
C ALA A 289 -27.77 2.94 14.41
N PRO A 290 -28.71 3.87 14.64
CA PRO A 290 -29.01 4.37 15.99
C PRO A 290 -29.25 3.25 16.99
N GLY A 291 -28.54 3.31 18.14
CA GLY A 291 -28.56 2.27 19.18
C GLY A 291 -27.45 1.22 19.10
N GLY A 292 -26.73 1.11 17.99
CA GLY A 292 -25.53 0.27 17.90
C GLY A 292 -24.38 0.86 18.73
N LYS A 293 -23.58 -0.02 19.35
CA LYS A 293 -22.46 0.39 20.22
C LYS A 293 -21.16 -0.38 19.97
N PHE A 294 -21.16 -1.32 19.03
CA PHE A 294 -19.94 -2.07 18.70
C PHE A 294 -18.94 -1.18 17.96
N GLN A 295 -17.69 -1.53 18.05
CA GLN A 295 -16.59 -0.87 17.36
C GLN A 295 -15.85 -1.88 16.49
N PHE A 296 -15.59 -1.54 15.23
CA PHE A 296 -14.75 -2.36 14.36
C PHE A 296 -13.29 -2.31 14.83
N GLU A 297 -12.57 -3.40 14.60
CA GLU A 297 -11.12 -3.38 14.75
C GLU A 297 -10.51 -2.32 13.81
N GLY A 298 -9.58 -1.55 14.32
CA GLY A 298 -8.90 -0.48 13.57
C GLY A 298 -8.02 -1.01 12.43
N ILE A 299 -7.57 -0.11 11.58
CA ILE A 299 -6.58 -0.42 10.55
C ILE A 299 -5.19 -0.40 11.21
N PRO A 300 -4.37 -1.46 11.06
CA PRO A 300 -3.00 -1.42 11.52
C PRO A 300 -2.23 -0.26 10.89
N THR A 301 -1.56 0.51 11.72
CA THR A 301 -0.71 1.61 11.26
C THR A 301 0.73 1.11 11.19
N PHE A 302 1.37 1.24 10.01
CA PHE A 302 2.78 0.88 9.87
C PHE A 302 3.65 1.77 10.75
N ALA A 303 4.61 1.16 11.42
CA ALA A 303 5.61 1.90 12.16
C ALA A 303 6.43 2.77 11.21
N PRO A 304 6.66 4.06 11.51
CA PRO A 304 7.57 4.88 10.73
C PRO A 304 9.01 4.37 10.84
N GLU A 305 9.74 4.47 9.74
CA GLU A 305 11.15 4.10 9.63
C GLU A 305 12.06 5.33 9.50
N HIS A 306 11.48 6.49 9.16
CA HIS A 306 12.22 7.74 8.99
C HIS A 306 11.57 8.85 9.79
N PHE A 307 12.38 9.66 10.45
CA PHE A 307 11.92 10.74 11.32
C PHE A 307 12.58 12.06 10.97
N ALA A 308 11.80 13.13 11.00
CA ALA A 308 12.32 14.48 10.83
C ALA A 308 11.62 15.45 11.79
N ARG A 309 12.37 16.41 12.28
CA ARG A 309 11.83 17.59 12.94
C ARG A 309 11.37 18.58 11.89
N VAL A 310 10.16 19.08 12.02
CA VAL A 310 9.54 19.98 11.05
C VAL A 310 9.27 21.34 11.72
N ARG A 311 9.78 22.41 11.15
CA ARG A 311 9.60 23.77 11.64
C ARG A 311 9.15 24.69 10.51
N GLN A 312 8.14 25.54 10.78
CA GLN A 312 7.79 26.60 9.86
C GLN A 312 8.89 27.68 9.80
N MET A 313 9.15 28.20 8.62
CA MET A 313 10.14 29.27 8.42
C MET A 313 9.61 30.63 8.90
N ASP A 314 8.32 30.87 8.72
CA ASP A 314 7.64 32.10 9.17
C ASP A 314 6.79 31.80 10.42
N THR A 315 7.14 32.43 11.53
CA THR A 315 6.44 32.28 12.82
C THR A 315 5.00 32.82 12.78
N MET A 316 4.70 33.77 11.92
CA MET A 316 3.34 34.34 11.76
C MET A 316 2.38 33.31 11.12
N LYS A 317 2.90 32.32 10.39
CA LYS A 317 2.12 31.25 9.75
C LYS A 317 1.89 30.03 10.65
N ARG A 318 2.15 30.13 11.97
CA ARG A 318 2.03 28.99 12.90
C ARG A 318 0.64 28.35 12.88
N LYS A 319 -0.44 29.13 12.79
CA LYS A 319 -1.81 28.58 12.73
C LYS A 319 -2.04 27.75 11.46
N GLN A 320 -1.57 28.25 10.31
CA GLN A 320 -1.67 27.53 9.04
C GLN A 320 -0.80 26.25 9.05
N PHE A 321 0.40 26.35 9.65
CA PHE A 321 1.30 25.21 9.83
C PHE A 321 0.64 24.09 10.63
N ILE A 322 0.17 24.39 11.84
CA ILE A 322 -0.48 23.39 12.70
C ILE A 322 -1.71 22.79 12.02
N LYS A 323 -2.54 23.64 11.37
CA LYS A 323 -3.70 23.14 10.62
C LYS A 323 -3.28 22.22 9.49
N GLY A 324 -2.31 22.62 8.67
CA GLY A 324 -1.87 21.85 7.50
C GLY A 324 -1.27 20.52 7.89
N ILE A 325 -0.33 20.51 8.82
CA ILE A 325 0.35 19.27 9.23
C ILE A 325 -0.63 18.30 9.92
N SER A 326 -1.56 18.82 10.74
CA SER A 326 -2.58 17.99 11.38
C SER A 326 -3.56 17.38 10.36
N GLN A 327 -3.98 18.13 9.34
CA GLN A 327 -4.85 17.59 8.30
C GLN A 327 -4.15 16.51 7.46
N ILE A 328 -2.90 16.72 7.06
CA ILE A 328 -2.10 15.73 6.31
C ILE A 328 -1.90 14.45 7.14
N ALA A 329 -1.70 14.58 8.45
CA ALA A 329 -1.61 13.42 9.34
C ALA A 329 -2.94 12.66 9.47
N GLN A 330 -4.06 13.39 9.57
CA GLN A 330 -5.40 12.78 9.63
C GLN A 330 -5.76 12.01 8.35
N GLU A 331 -5.16 12.35 7.21
CA GLU A 331 -5.27 11.60 5.96
C GLU A 331 -4.42 10.31 5.95
N GLY A 332 -3.59 10.09 6.99
CA GLY A 332 -2.70 8.93 7.09
C GLY A 332 -1.42 9.03 6.26
N ALA A 333 -1.14 10.19 5.66
CA ALA A 333 0.05 10.37 4.82
C ALA A 333 1.36 10.46 5.63
N ILE A 334 1.27 10.92 6.88
CA ILE A 334 2.37 11.06 7.83
C ILE A 334 1.87 10.73 9.23
N GLN A 335 2.79 10.46 10.15
CA GLN A 335 2.51 10.40 11.58
C GLN A 335 3.18 11.57 12.29
N ILE A 336 2.49 12.16 13.28
CA ILE A 336 2.98 13.32 14.04
C ILE A 336 3.21 12.91 15.47
N PHE A 337 4.34 13.31 16.00
CA PHE A 337 4.74 13.11 17.37
C PHE A 337 5.20 14.42 17.99
N GLN A 338 5.08 14.49 19.29
CA GLN A 338 5.56 15.60 20.13
C GLN A 338 6.61 15.05 21.08
N GLU A 339 7.53 15.87 21.48
CA GLU A 339 8.45 15.51 22.55
C GLU A 339 7.67 15.40 23.87
N PHE A 340 7.98 14.39 24.65
CA PHE A 340 7.28 14.12 25.92
C PHE A 340 7.42 15.31 26.89
N ASN A 341 6.31 15.81 27.40
CA ASN A 341 6.20 16.96 28.32
C ASN A 341 6.58 18.36 27.76
N THR A 342 6.77 18.52 26.45
CA THR A 342 7.16 19.83 25.86
C THR A 342 6.05 20.53 25.07
N GLY A 343 4.93 19.85 24.80
CA GLY A 343 3.85 20.40 23.98
C GLY A 343 4.18 20.52 22.49
N MET A 344 3.34 21.22 21.71
CA MET A 344 3.47 21.32 20.24
C MET A 344 4.52 22.35 19.77
N GLU A 345 5.54 22.64 20.54
CA GLU A 345 6.59 23.57 20.12
C GLU A 345 7.53 22.93 19.10
N GLU A 346 7.82 21.65 19.24
CA GLU A 346 8.61 20.87 18.31
C GLU A 346 7.81 19.68 17.78
N ILE A 347 7.54 19.69 16.48
CA ILE A 347 6.85 18.60 15.80
C ILE A 347 7.86 17.64 15.17
N ILE A 348 7.75 16.38 15.54
CA ILE A 348 8.46 15.27 14.88
C ILE A 348 7.48 14.58 13.94
N VAL A 349 7.88 14.41 12.70
CA VAL A 349 7.12 13.67 11.70
C VAL A 349 7.81 12.34 11.46
N GLY A 350 7.03 11.27 11.53
CA GLY A 350 7.44 9.93 11.15
C GLY A 350 6.79 9.51 9.83
N VAL A 351 7.55 8.86 8.97
CA VAL A 351 7.10 8.35 7.67
C VAL A 351 7.70 6.97 7.39
N VAL A 352 7.01 6.18 6.59
CA VAL A 352 7.49 4.86 6.15
C VAL A 352 8.54 5.00 5.04
N GLY A 353 8.40 6.00 4.16
CA GLY A 353 9.32 6.24 3.08
C GLY A 353 9.70 7.72 2.94
N VAL A 354 10.96 8.01 2.61
CA VAL A 354 11.52 9.38 2.53
C VAL A 354 10.79 10.31 1.57
N LEU A 355 10.17 9.78 0.50
CA LEU A 355 9.39 10.57 -0.44
C LEU A 355 8.16 11.24 0.19
N GLN A 356 7.65 10.70 1.30
CA GLN A 356 6.53 11.31 2.03
C GLN A 356 6.92 12.67 2.64
N PHE A 357 8.19 12.90 2.93
CA PHE A 357 8.67 14.23 3.35
C PHE A 357 8.60 15.26 2.21
N GLU A 358 8.90 14.86 0.99
CA GLU A 358 8.77 15.75 -0.18
C GLU A 358 7.30 16.09 -0.43
N VAL A 359 6.41 15.11 -0.34
CA VAL A 359 4.96 15.31 -0.44
C VAL A 359 4.46 16.25 0.67
N LEU A 360 4.91 16.04 1.91
CA LEU A 360 4.56 16.91 3.03
C LEU A 360 4.97 18.37 2.77
N THR A 361 6.22 18.59 2.36
CA THR A 361 6.75 19.92 2.07
C THR A 361 5.96 20.58 0.95
N TYR A 362 5.78 19.87 -0.16
CA TYR A 362 5.02 20.37 -1.31
C TYR A 362 3.58 20.75 -0.92
N ARG A 363 2.90 19.92 -0.14
CA ARG A 363 1.51 20.18 0.28
C ARG A 363 1.41 21.35 1.25
N LEU A 364 2.31 21.45 2.23
CA LEU A 364 2.34 22.59 3.17
C LEU A 364 2.55 23.92 2.43
N GLU A 365 3.43 23.94 1.44
CA GLU A 365 3.70 25.13 0.63
C GLU A 365 2.51 25.48 -0.28
N ASN A 366 2.00 24.52 -1.06
CA ASN A 366 1.04 24.76 -2.13
C ASN A 366 -0.43 24.79 -1.69
N GLU A 367 -0.79 24.09 -0.60
CA GLU A 367 -2.16 24.04 -0.08
C GLU A 367 -2.38 24.99 1.10
N TYR A 368 -1.34 25.18 1.94
CA TYR A 368 -1.43 25.95 3.19
C TYR A 368 -0.60 27.24 3.18
N ASN A 369 0.19 27.47 2.10
CA ASN A 369 1.09 28.60 1.96
C ASN A 369 2.09 28.71 3.13
N VAL A 370 2.68 27.58 3.54
CA VAL A 370 3.63 27.48 4.65
C VAL A 370 4.90 26.83 4.17
N GLU A 371 5.99 27.60 4.19
CA GLU A 371 7.33 27.08 3.94
C GLU A 371 7.88 26.44 5.22
N VAL A 372 8.46 25.26 5.11
CA VAL A 372 8.99 24.49 6.24
C VAL A 372 10.43 24.07 6.01
N LYS A 373 11.16 23.94 7.13
CA LYS A 373 12.48 23.31 7.18
C LYS A 373 12.35 21.93 7.81
N LEU A 374 12.88 20.93 7.13
CA LEU A 374 13.03 19.57 7.62
C LEU A 374 14.45 19.35 8.14
N GLU A 375 14.56 18.80 9.35
CA GLU A 375 15.79 18.35 9.95
C GLU A 375 15.68 16.86 10.22
N GLN A 376 16.39 16.05 9.46
CA GLN A 376 16.39 14.60 9.60
C GLN A 376 16.92 14.19 10.99
N LEU A 377 16.22 13.24 11.60
CA LEU A 377 16.60 12.66 12.88
C LEU A 377 17.16 11.25 12.68
N PRO A 378 18.14 10.82 13.49
CA PRO A 378 18.83 9.55 13.30
C PRO A 378 18.07 8.34 13.87
N PHE A 379 16.76 8.44 14.05
CA PHE A 379 15.95 7.36 14.59
C PHE A 379 15.43 6.47 13.46
N GLU A 380 15.42 5.17 13.71
CA GLU A 380 14.94 4.14 12.77
C GLU A 380 13.88 3.23 13.42
N TYR A 381 13.79 3.20 14.74
CA TYR A 381 12.87 2.33 15.47
C TYR A 381 11.95 3.15 16.37
N ILE A 382 10.67 2.78 16.34
CA ILE A 382 9.66 3.32 17.24
C ILE A 382 9.03 2.16 18.03
N ARG A 383 8.71 2.40 19.31
CA ARG A 383 8.01 1.42 20.16
C ARG A 383 6.93 2.12 20.95
N TRP A 384 5.76 1.51 21.00
CA TRP A 384 4.62 1.94 21.80
C TRP A 384 4.75 1.35 23.21
N ILE A 385 4.48 2.14 24.24
CA ILE A 385 4.41 1.66 25.62
C ILE A 385 2.99 1.11 25.84
N GLU A 386 2.85 -0.20 26.00
CA GLU A 386 1.54 -0.86 26.17
C GLU A 386 0.93 -0.65 27.56
N ASN A 387 1.75 -0.41 28.56
CA ASN A 387 1.34 -0.26 29.97
C ASN A 387 1.74 1.09 30.60
N PRO A 388 1.36 2.22 29.98
CA PRO A 388 1.79 3.54 30.45
C PRO A 388 1.25 3.92 31.84
N GLY A 389 0.19 3.25 32.30
CA GLY A 389 -0.35 3.44 33.66
C GLY A 389 0.38 2.66 34.75
N GLU A 390 1.23 1.69 34.38
CA GLU A 390 1.98 0.84 35.30
C GLU A 390 3.44 1.28 35.46
N VAL A 391 3.95 2.10 34.52
CA VAL A 391 5.34 2.56 34.48
C VAL A 391 5.42 4.09 34.50
N ASP A 392 6.40 4.65 35.20
CA ASP A 392 6.69 6.08 35.12
C ASP A 392 7.51 6.36 33.85
N VAL A 393 6.84 6.79 32.79
CA VAL A 393 7.44 7.07 31.48
C VAL A 393 8.62 8.04 31.57
N ALA A 394 8.57 9.02 32.48
CA ALA A 394 9.64 9.99 32.66
C ALA A 394 10.93 9.36 33.22
N ARG A 395 10.78 8.26 33.98
CA ARG A 395 11.88 7.56 34.67
C ARG A 395 12.38 6.33 33.93
N ILE A 396 11.85 5.98 32.77
CA ILE A 396 12.35 4.86 31.98
C ILE A 396 13.86 5.04 31.76
N GLN A 397 14.65 4.05 32.18
CA GLN A 397 16.11 4.07 32.04
C GLN A 397 16.46 3.76 30.57
N GLY A 398 16.83 4.81 29.83
CA GLY A 398 17.17 4.70 28.41
C GLY A 398 18.67 4.70 28.15
N THR A 399 19.02 4.58 26.88
CA THR A 399 20.33 4.91 26.33
C THR A 399 20.36 6.40 25.97
N SER A 400 21.56 6.97 25.75
CA SER A 400 21.71 8.36 25.26
C SER A 400 20.99 8.59 23.92
N ASP A 401 20.71 7.52 23.20
CA ASP A 401 20.17 7.49 21.85
C ASP A 401 18.64 7.27 21.82
N MET A 402 18.01 7.21 22.99
CA MET A 402 16.56 7.07 23.13
C MET A 402 15.91 8.45 23.27
N LYS A 403 14.77 8.65 22.59
CA LYS A 403 13.93 9.83 22.77
C LYS A 403 12.51 9.43 23.18
N ARG A 404 11.97 10.12 24.20
CA ARG A 404 10.58 9.96 24.62
C ARG A 404 9.73 10.93 23.85
N ILE A 405 8.68 10.42 23.25
CA ILE A 405 7.70 11.17 22.47
C ILE A 405 6.28 10.76 22.86
N CYS A 406 5.30 11.52 22.41
CA CYS A 406 3.89 11.11 22.45
C CYS A 406 3.23 11.39 21.09
N ASP A 407 2.21 10.59 20.77
CA ASP A 407 1.35 10.83 19.63
C ASP A 407 0.35 11.98 19.90
N LEU A 408 -0.49 12.28 18.91
CA LEU A 408 -1.51 13.32 19.04
C LEU A 408 -2.63 12.99 20.07
N LYS A 409 -2.76 11.71 20.45
CA LYS A 409 -3.71 11.24 21.48
C LYS A 409 -3.09 11.30 22.88
N GLY A 410 -1.79 11.60 22.97
CA GLY A 410 -1.03 11.63 24.23
C GLY A 410 -0.46 10.29 24.67
N ASN A 411 -0.54 9.27 23.82
CA ASN A 411 0.08 7.97 24.11
C ASN A 411 1.60 8.10 24.08
N PRO A 412 2.32 7.63 25.11
CA PRO A 412 3.77 7.70 25.15
C PRO A 412 4.42 6.62 24.29
N LEU A 413 5.51 7.02 23.60
CA LEU A 413 6.31 6.18 22.74
C LEU A 413 7.80 6.45 22.94
N LEU A 414 8.62 5.52 22.50
CA LEU A 414 10.07 5.63 22.51
C LEU A 414 10.62 5.53 21.09
N LEU A 415 11.55 6.42 20.75
CA LEU A 415 12.35 6.38 19.53
C LEU A 415 13.75 5.88 19.84
N PHE A 416 14.32 5.07 18.93
CA PHE A 416 15.66 4.49 19.05
C PHE A 416 16.40 4.59 17.72
N ILE A 417 17.73 4.69 17.80
CA ILE A 417 18.61 4.72 16.62
C ILE A 417 18.83 3.31 16.07
N ASN A 418 18.81 2.28 16.92
CA ASN A 418 19.05 0.90 16.52
C ASN A 418 18.29 -0.11 17.40
N SER A 419 18.20 -1.34 16.94
CA SER A 419 17.50 -2.43 17.63
C SER A 419 18.16 -2.84 18.96
N TRP A 420 19.48 -2.70 19.08
CA TRP A 420 20.19 -3.00 20.34
C TRP A 420 19.73 -2.11 21.48
N SER A 421 19.49 -0.80 21.20
CA SER A 421 19.00 0.15 22.19
C SER A 421 17.58 -0.21 22.69
N VAL A 422 16.76 -0.84 21.86
CA VAL A 422 15.44 -1.36 22.27
C VAL A 422 15.61 -2.44 23.35
N GLY A 423 16.41 -3.48 23.07
CA GLY A 423 16.66 -4.56 24.01
C GLY A 423 17.26 -4.08 25.35
N MET A 424 18.21 -3.12 25.29
CA MET A 424 18.80 -2.53 26.49
C MET A 424 17.77 -1.79 27.37
N VAL A 425 16.78 -1.15 26.76
CA VAL A 425 15.73 -0.46 27.52
C VAL A 425 14.79 -1.46 28.17
N GLU A 426 14.44 -2.54 27.50
CA GLU A 426 13.63 -3.63 28.07
C GLU A 426 14.33 -4.29 29.26
N GLU A 427 15.61 -4.60 29.12
CA GLU A 427 16.41 -5.19 30.21
C GLU A 427 16.53 -4.28 31.45
N ARG A 428 16.70 -2.96 31.23
CA ARG A 428 16.87 -1.98 32.34
C ARG A 428 15.58 -1.60 33.04
N ASN A 429 14.42 -1.90 32.44
CA ASN A 429 13.12 -1.51 32.97
C ASN A 429 12.21 -2.74 33.11
N PRO A 430 12.44 -3.61 34.12
CA PRO A 430 11.59 -4.76 34.36
C PRO A 430 10.12 -4.33 34.52
N GLY A 431 9.22 -4.92 33.75
CA GLY A 431 7.80 -4.58 33.72
C GLY A 431 7.37 -3.59 32.66
N LEU A 432 8.29 -2.96 31.94
CA LEU A 432 7.98 -2.19 30.73
C LEU A 432 7.60 -3.15 29.59
N ARG A 433 6.47 -2.88 28.94
CA ARG A 433 6.03 -3.63 27.75
C ARG A 433 6.05 -2.72 26.52
N LEU A 434 6.82 -3.12 25.51
CA LEU A 434 6.96 -2.40 24.27
C LEU A 434 6.32 -3.18 23.12
N ALA A 435 5.58 -2.47 22.26
CA ALA A 435 4.98 -3.03 21.05
C ALA A 435 5.57 -2.37 19.80
N GLU A 436 5.66 -3.15 18.72
CA GLU A 436 6.11 -2.65 17.40
C GLU A 436 5.03 -1.87 16.67
N PHE A 437 3.78 -2.13 17.00
CA PHE A 437 2.62 -1.52 16.34
C PHE A 437 1.72 -0.84 17.37
N GLY A 438 1.24 0.36 17.04
CA GLY A 438 0.20 1.03 17.81
C GLY A 438 -1.14 0.30 17.65
N ARG A 439 -1.85 0.07 18.75
CA ARG A 439 -3.25 -0.33 18.71
C ARG A 439 -4.08 0.97 18.67
N ASN A 440 -4.71 1.23 17.53
CA ASN A 440 -5.65 2.37 17.38
C ASN A 440 -6.97 2.11 18.08
#